data_6fcd1b1f8ead7b134c9c3021eca30d51
#
_entry.id   6fcd1b1f8ead7b134c9c3021eca30d51
#
_cell.length_a   1.000
_cell.length_b   1.000
_cell.length_c   1.000
_cell.angle_alpha   90.00
_cell.angle_beta   90.00
_cell.angle_gamma   90.00
#
_symmetry.space_group_name_H-M   'P 1'
#
loop_
_entity.id
_entity.type
_entity.pdbx_description
1 polymer ?
#
loop_
_entity_poly.entity_id
_entity_poly.type
_entity_poly.pdbx_seq_one_letter_code
_entity_poly.pdbx_strand_id
1 'polypeptide(L)'
;KEFSKDMTENGWGRIVNIGSSSSYDGFENGSIYSSTKHAILGLSRSCNKELKKYGVRVISVSPSSVDTKMGRINDDQVFETFINSKEIAEAIDQIIWYNNQMIIDEIRLNRMEIKYK
;
A
#
# COMPACT_ATOMS: atom_id res chain seq x y z
N LYS A 1 -5.81 -15.29 8.82
CA LYS A 1 -5.52 -16.75 8.84
C LYS A 1 -6.26 -17.48 7.71
N GLU A 2 -7.55 -17.23 7.47
CA GLU A 2 -8.31 -17.93 6.42
C GLU A 2 -7.67 -17.82 5.03
N PHE A 3 -7.45 -16.58 4.57
CA PHE A 3 -6.88 -16.34 3.23
C PHE A 3 -5.45 -16.84 3.04
N SER A 4 -4.68 -17.00 4.10
CA SER A 4 -3.28 -17.44 3.98
C SER A 4 -3.12 -18.95 3.99
N LYS A 5 -4.14 -19.71 4.37
CA LYS A 5 -4.06 -21.16 4.50
C LYS A 5 -3.68 -21.83 3.16
N ASP A 6 -4.49 -21.64 2.15
CA ASP A 6 -4.25 -22.21 0.82
C ASP A 6 -2.93 -21.73 0.22
N MET A 7 -2.56 -20.45 0.45
CA MET A 7 -1.29 -19.90 -0.01
C MET A 7 -0.10 -20.60 0.66
N THR A 8 -0.17 -20.86 1.96
CA THR A 8 0.91 -21.52 2.71
C THR A 8 1.01 -23.00 2.35
N GLU A 9 -0.11 -23.67 2.12
CA GLU A 9 -0.14 -25.08 1.68
C GLU A 9 0.44 -25.24 0.26
N ASN A 10 0.16 -24.29 -0.63
CA ASN A 10 0.68 -24.28 -2.00
C ASN A 10 2.12 -23.73 -2.13
N GLY A 11 2.70 -23.21 -1.06
CA GLY A 11 4.03 -22.61 -1.07
C GLY A 11 4.14 -21.34 -1.92
N TRP A 12 3.02 -20.70 -2.24
CA TRP A 12 2.97 -19.49 -3.05
C TRP A 12 1.77 -18.62 -2.68
N GLY A 13 1.98 -17.32 -2.57
CA GLY A 13 0.90 -16.36 -2.36
C GLY A 13 1.39 -14.92 -2.38
N ARG A 14 0.44 -14.02 -2.64
CA ARG A 14 0.65 -12.57 -2.66
C ARG A 14 -0.49 -11.89 -1.92
N ILE A 15 -0.15 -11.14 -0.88
CA ILE A 15 -1.09 -10.32 -0.11
C ILE A 15 -0.63 -8.88 -0.26
N VAL A 16 -1.46 -8.04 -0.84
CA VAL A 16 -1.18 -6.61 -1.03
C VAL A 16 -2.11 -5.80 -0.14
N ASN A 17 -1.55 -5.12 0.83
CA ASN A 17 -2.29 -4.22 1.71
C ASN A 17 -2.12 -2.78 1.23
N ILE A 18 -3.23 -2.11 0.98
CA ILE A 18 -3.23 -0.72 0.54
C ILE A 18 -3.17 0.20 1.76
N GLY A 19 -1.99 0.74 1.98
CA GLY A 19 -1.72 1.73 3.00
C GLY A 19 -2.05 3.15 2.54
N SER A 20 -1.20 4.09 2.93
CA SER A 20 -1.25 5.51 2.57
C SER A 20 0.11 6.13 2.90
N SER A 21 0.42 7.32 2.38
CA SER A 21 1.48 8.17 2.95
C SER A 21 1.29 8.37 4.45
N SER A 22 0.03 8.41 4.90
CA SER A 22 -0.34 8.47 6.33
C SER A 22 -0.03 7.18 7.13
N SER A 23 0.53 6.15 6.50
CA SER A 23 1.09 5.00 7.21
C SER A 23 2.46 5.31 7.83
N TYR A 24 3.08 6.40 7.43
CA TYR A 24 4.41 6.84 7.87
C TYR A 24 4.40 8.20 8.55
N ASP A 25 3.44 9.06 8.18
CA ASP A 25 3.33 10.43 8.66
C ASP A 25 1.92 10.71 9.18
N GLY A 26 1.82 11.64 10.15
CA GLY A 26 0.54 12.19 10.60
C GLY A 26 0.20 13.47 9.86
N PHE A 27 -1.07 13.89 9.94
CA PHE A 27 -1.51 15.18 9.48
C PHE A 27 -2.60 15.75 10.41
N GLU A 28 -2.78 17.05 10.37
CA GLU A 28 -3.77 17.75 11.19
C GLU A 28 -5.18 17.19 10.92
N ASN A 29 -5.95 16.99 11.98
CA ASN A 29 -7.30 16.40 11.96
C ASN A 29 -7.37 14.95 11.42
N GLY A 30 -6.22 14.29 11.21
CA GLY A 30 -6.11 12.96 10.65
C GLY A 30 -5.78 11.84 11.65
N SER A 31 -5.92 12.05 12.97
CA SER A 31 -5.44 11.12 14.00
C SER A 31 -6.00 9.69 13.85
N ILE A 32 -7.30 9.55 13.64
CA ILE A 32 -7.95 8.23 13.48
C ILE A 32 -7.49 7.57 12.17
N TYR A 33 -7.49 8.31 11.08
CA TYR A 33 -7.07 7.80 9.77
C TYR A 33 -5.59 7.37 9.79
N SER A 34 -4.70 8.24 10.26
CA SER A 34 -3.27 7.95 10.36
C SER A 34 -3.00 6.76 11.26
N SER A 35 -3.66 6.67 12.43
CA SER A 35 -3.53 5.52 13.32
C SER A 35 -3.93 4.21 12.62
N THR A 36 -5.04 4.21 11.87
CA THR A 36 -5.50 3.05 11.11
C THR A 36 -4.49 2.65 10.03
N LYS A 37 -3.94 3.62 9.31
CA LYS A 37 -2.97 3.36 8.24
C LYS A 37 -1.61 2.90 8.79
N HIS A 38 -1.15 3.42 9.94
CA HIS A 38 0.01 2.89 10.66
C HIS A 38 -0.22 1.43 11.11
N ALA A 39 -1.43 1.10 11.58
CA ALA A 39 -1.78 -0.27 11.96
C ALA A 39 -1.70 -1.24 10.78
N ILE A 40 -2.15 -0.84 9.59
CA ILE A 40 -2.04 -1.64 8.35
C ILE A 40 -0.56 -1.91 8.01
N LEU A 41 0.31 -0.92 8.16
CA LEU A 41 1.74 -1.09 7.92
C LEU A 41 2.36 -2.08 8.91
N GLY A 42 2.05 -1.93 10.21
CA GLY A 42 2.51 -2.85 11.25
C GLY A 42 2.02 -4.28 11.01
N LEU A 43 0.75 -4.45 10.64
CA LEU A 43 0.18 -5.74 10.26
C LEU A 43 0.92 -6.36 9.08
N SER A 44 1.17 -5.58 8.02
CA SER A 44 1.87 -6.05 6.81
C SER A 44 3.27 -6.55 7.15
N ARG A 45 4.01 -5.80 7.95
CA ARG A 45 5.37 -6.15 8.41
C ARG A 45 5.38 -7.46 9.20
N SER A 46 4.44 -7.63 10.13
CA SER A 46 4.32 -8.84 10.94
C SER A 46 3.94 -10.05 10.08
N CYS A 47 2.89 -9.92 9.26
CA CYS A 47 2.45 -10.99 8.37
C CYS A 47 3.56 -11.40 7.39
N ASN A 48 4.34 -10.44 6.86
CA ASN A 48 5.45 -10.78 5.96
C ASN A 48 6.51 -11.63 6.68
N LYS A 49 6.87 -11.30 7.92
CA LYS A 49 7.80 -12.10 8.73
C LYS A 49 7.29 -13.51 9.02
N GLU A 50 5.99 -13.64 9.28
CA GLU A 50 5.36 -14.93 9.58
C GLU A 50 5.23 -15.83 8.33
N LEU A 51 4.87 -15.26 7.18
CA LEU A 51 4.42 -15.99 6.02
C LEU A 51 5.52 -16.24 4.97
N LYS A 52 6.57 -15.41 4.93
CA LYS A 52 7.64 -15.54 3.92
C LYS A 52 8.31 -16.91 3.87
N LYS A 53 8.43 -17.59 4.99
CA LYS A 53 8.99 -18.96 5.07
C LYS A 53 8.14 -20.00 4.34
N TYR A 54 6.88 -19.68 4.05
CA TYR A 54 5.96 -20.51 3.28
C TYR A 54 5.80 -20.05 1.82
N GLY A 55 6.69 -19.20 1.32
CA GLY A 55 6.61 -18.67 -0.05
C GLY A 55 5.54 -17.59 -0.26
N VAL A 56 4.87 -17.15 0.80
CA VAL A 56 3.85 -16.09 0.74
C VAL A 56 4.49 -14.74 1.03
N ARG A 57 4.29 -13.78 0.13
CA ARG A 57 4.80 -12.41 0.25
C ARG A 57 3.68 -11.46 0.63
N VAL A 58 3.91 -10.65 1.64
CA VAL A 58 2.98 -9.60 2.07
C VAL A 58 3.61 -8.26 1.77
N ILE A 59 2.92 -7.46 0.97
CA ILE A 59 3.42 -6.21 0.43
C ILE A 59 2.52 -5.08 0.92
N SER A 60 3.11 -4.01 1.44
CA SER A 60 2.40 -2.77 1.75
C SER A 60 2.64 -1.75 0.64
N VAL A 61 1.58 -1.33 -0.02
CA VAL A 61 1.61 -0.26 -1.03
C VAL A 61 0.97 0.98 -0.45
N SER A 62 1.75 2.04 -0.31
CA SER A 62 1.37 3.28 0.39
C SER A 62 1.40 4.48 -0.57
N PRO A 63 0.29 4.73 -1.29
CA PRO A 63 0.20 5.88 -2.17
C PRO A 63 -0.03 7.18 -1.38
N SER A 64 0.40 8.29 -1.96
CA SER A 64 -0.02 9.62 -1.58
C SER A 64 -1.42 9.92 -2.15
N SER A 65 -1.76 11.16 -2.44
CA SER A 65 -3.11 11.49 -2.95
C SER A 65 -3.40 10.83 -4.29
N VAL A 66 -4.50 10.11 -4.34
CA VAL A 66 -4.97 9.37 -5.53
C VAL A 66 -6.24 10.03 -6.03
N ASP A 67 -6.39 10.13 -7.35
CA ASP A 67 -7.59 10.64 -7.99
C ASP A 67 -8.75 9.66 -7.82
N THR A 68 -9.49 9.87 -6.73
CA THR A 68 -10.67 9.11 -6.32
C THR A 68 -11.67 10.05 -5.67
N LYS A 69 -12.91 9.59 -5.49
CA LYS A 69 -13.91 10.37 -4.74
C LYS A 69 -13.41 10.77 -3.35
N MET A 70 -12.69 9.89 -2.66
CA MET A 70 -12.11 10.19 -1.35
C MET A 70 -10.97 11.21 -1.45
N GLY A 71 -10.09 11.07 -2.45
CA GLY A 71 -8.98 12.01 -2.64
C GLY A 71 -9.42 13.43 -2.94
N ARG A 72 -10.56 13.58 -3.62
CA ARG A 72 -11.13 14.89 -3.99
C ARG A 72 -11.86 15.63 -2.86
N ILE A 73 -11.90 15.07 -1.65
CA ILE A 73 -12.46 15.76 -0.48
C ILE A 73 -11.61 16.98 -0.07
N ASN A 74 -10.30 16.91 -0.28
CA ASN A 74 -9.39 18.04 -0.09
C ASN A 74 -9.41 18.95 -1.32
N ASP A 75 -10.25 19.97 -1.29
CA ASP A 75 -10.48 20.86 -2.43
C ASP A 75 -9.46 22.00 -2.60
N ASP A 76 -8.51 22.13 -1.68
CA ASP A 76 -7.40 23.09 -1.73
C ASP A 76 -6.26 22.67 -2.69
N GLN A 77 -6.26 21.43 -3.16
CA GLN A 77 -5.24 20.88 -4.04
C GLN A 77 -5.69 20.78 -5.49
N VAL A 78 -4.73 20.85 -6.40
CA VAL A 78 -4.96 20.67 -7.84
C VAL A 78 -5.01 19.19 -8.16
N PHE A 79 -6.19 18.68 -8.50
CA PHE A 79 -6.45 17.24 -8.66
C PHE A 79 -5.70 16.61 -9.84
N GLU A 80 -5.35 17.41 -10.85
CA GLU A 80 -4.54 16.98 -11.99
C GLU A 80 -3.14 16.51 -11.58
N THR A 81 -2.71 16.85 -10.37
CA THR A 81 -1.45 16.38 -9.79
C THR A 81 -1.60 15.10 -8.97
N PHE A 82 -2.81 14.55 -8.85
CA PHE A 82 -3.05 13.31 -8.12
C PHE A 82 -2.62 12.09 -8.95
N ILE A 83 -2.17 11.05 -8.25
CA ILE A 83 -1.83 9.78 -8.88
C ILE A 83 -3.09 9.14 -9.45
N ASN A 84 -3.05 8.70 -10.69
CA ASN A 84 -4.15 7.95 -11.26
C ASN A 84 -4.18 6.53 -10.65
N SER A 85 -5.37 6.05 -10.33
CA SER A 85 -5.54 4.71 -9.76
C SER A 85 -5.00 3.58 -10.66
N LYS A 86 -5.00 3.79 -11.98
CA LYS A 86 -4.37 2.88 -12.95
C LYS A 86 -2.87 2.74 -12.75
N GLU A 87 -2.16 3.85 -12.49
CA GLU A 87 -0.71 3.82 -12.24
C GLU A 87 -0.36 2.97 -11.02
N ILE A 88 -1.21 3.04 -9.97
CA ILE A 88 -1.05 2.20 -8.78
C ILE A 88 -1.28 0.73 -9.12
N ALA A 89 -2.32 0.42 -9.90
CA ALA A 89 -2.61 -0.95 -10.31
C ALA A 89 -1.48 -1.54 -11.17
N GLU A 90 -0.91 -0.77 -12.10
CA GLU A 90 0.23 -1.16 -12.92
C GLU A 90 1.49 -1.42 -12.06
N ALA A 91 1.76 -0.56 -11.09
CA ALA A 91 2.87 -0.76 -10.15
C ALA A 91 2.69 -2.05 -9.33
N ILE A 92 1.47 -2.33 -8.86
CA ILE A 92 1.16 -3.56 -8.13
C ILE A 92 1.34 -4.77 -9.04
N ASP A 93 0.82 -4.72 -10.27
CA ASP A 93 0.94 -5.82 -11.22
C ASP A 93 2.42 -6.18 -11.49
N GLN A 94 3.28 -5.20 -11.63
CA GLN A 94 4.71 -5.45 -11.84
C GLN A 94 5.37 -6.19 -10.67
N ILE A 95 5.01 -5.87 -9.43
CA ILE A 95 5.71 -6.38 -8.24
C ILE A 95 5.20 -7.73 -7.74
N ILE A 96 3.95 -8.10 -8.01
CA ILE A 96 3.38 -9.37 -7.52
C ILE A 96 3.98 -10.60 -8.21
N TRP A 97 4.55 -10.42 -9.40
CA TRP A 97 5.11 -11.53 -10.18
C TRP A 97 6.55 -11.91 -9.81
N TYR A 98 7.25 -11.09 -9.04
CA TYR A 98 8.59 -11.46 -8.57
C TYR A 98 8.55 -12.75 -7.76
N ASN A 99 9.35 -13.74 -8.17
CA ASN A 99 9.42 -15.06 -7.53
C ASN A 99 10.87 -15.54 -7.34
N ASN A 100 11.77 -14.64 -7.02
CA ASN A 100 13.17 -14.87 -6.73
C ASN A 100 13.48 -14.67 -5.24
N GLN A 101 14.75 -14.55 -4.87
CA GLN A 101 15.14 -14.26 -3.48
C GLN A 101 14.83 -12.82 -3.02
N MET A 102 14.60 -11.91 -3.95
CA MET A 102 14.24 -10.54 -3.63
C MET A 102 12.78 -10.45 -3.16
N ILE A 103 12.54 -9.79 -2.06
CA ILE A 103 11.20 -9.41 -1.57
C ILE A 103 11.07 -7.90 -1.64
N ILE A 104 10.02 -7.45 -2.31
CA ILE A 104 9.56 -6.06 -2.21
C ILE A 104 8.43 -6.08 -1.18
N ASP A 105 8.70 -5.61 0.02
CA ASP A 105 7.78 -5.67 1.15
C ASP A 105 7.04 -4.35 1.41
N GLU A 106 7.65 -3.23 1.05
CA GLU A 106 7.04 -1.91 1.18
C GLU A 106 7.31 -1.05 -0.05
N ILE A 107 6.26 -0.37 -0.55
CA ILE A 107 6.36 0.61 -1.62
C ILE A 107 5.63 1.88 -1.22
N ARG A 108 6.32 3.01 -1.34
CA ARG A 108 5.74 4.34 -1.20
C ARG A 108 5.63 4.99 -2.57
N LEU A 109 4.41 5.33 -2.97
CA LEU A 109 4.11 5.97 -4.24
C LEU A 109 3.77 7.44 -3.99
N ASN A 110 4.69 8.32 -4.32
CA ASN A 110 4.53 9.76 -4.12
C ASN A 110 4.24 10.46 -5.45
N ARG A 111 3.55 11.59 -5.36
CA ARG A 111 3.34 12.46 -6.52
C ARG A 111 4.65 13.14 -6.93
N MET A 112 4.84 13.31 -8.24
CA MET A 112 5.96 14.10 -8.76
C MET A 112 5.83 15.57 -8.41
N GLU A 113 4.60 16.08 -8.39
CA GLU A 113 4.28 17.47 -8.13
C GLU A 113 3.08 17.61 -7.21
N ILE A 114 3.09 18.61 -6.33
CA ILE A 114 1.96 19.00 -5.49
C ILE A 114 1.67 20.46 -5.79
N LYS A 115 0.46 20.72 -6.29
CA LYS A 115 -0.03 22.08 -6.53
C LYS A 115 -1.24 22.36 -5.66
N TYR A 116 -1.28 23.58 -5.14
CA TYR A 116 -2.41 24.15 -4.41
C TYR A 116 -3.10 25.18 -5.28
N LYS A 117 -4.41 25.33 -5.10
CA LYS A 117 -5.22 26.35 -5.77
C LYS A 117 -4.91 27.75 -5.27
#